data_90b13717af95b7416c109731ed9cd8e2
#
_entry.id   90b13717af95b7416c109731ed9cd8e2
#
_cell.length_a   1.000
_cell.length_b   1.000
_cell.length_c   1.000
_cell.angle_alpha   90.00
_cell.angle_beta   90.00
_cell.angle_gamma   90.00
#
_symmetry.space_group_name_H-M   'P 1'
#
loop_
_entity.id
_entity.type
_entity.pdbx_description
1 polymer ?
#
loop_
_entity_poly.entity_id
_entity_poly.type
_entity_poly.pdbx_seq_one_letter_code
_entity_poly.pdbx_strand_id
1 'polypeptide(L)'
;MNRGFIDRTLFSALTDAAAQYGYRTRIIEDAQGNADTYGRLIRVSLVLGRLLARHTTELEHIGVLLPNINVTVSLLLGLTAWRRVPALLNYSADAEAMRHACTAAAVRVIITSRKFVATVNLDQCLSALAGIRVIYLEDLRCELTWRDRLKAAVEAFSGRRWSRPRSFPDDPAVILFTSGSEGTAKGVALSHRAMLANIWQMREVFPFDRADRFFSPLPVYHSYGLTACVLMPLLAGTPLYLYISPLHYHEIPAIICTHRCRVLFGTSTFLGQYARHAHATDFASIKYVVSGGEKLDEKVVTLWQERFGLQVYDGYGCTECAPVVALNTPTAHRAGTVGRFLPGIEHRLVPAAGLERGGRLLVRGPNLMLGYYLLEQPGELRPPQSEIGHGWHDTGDIVEVTADGYVNILGRANRFAKIAGEMIALDMVEQIARRASPQCQHAAIVEVVSGSGESTVLFTTDPALSRASLQHAARSLGSHHLAVARRIVHVAELPRSGSGKTDYVKLSFLALSS
;
A
#
# COMPACT_ATOMS: atom_id res chain seq x y z
N MET A 1 -23.35 -2.23 9.01
CA MET A 1 -21.98 -2.68 9.38
C MET A 1 -22.10 -3.94 10.22
N ASN A 2 -21.50 -5.05 9.81
CA ASN A 2 -21.53 -6.30 10.58
C ASN A 2 -20.59 -6.20 11.78
N ARG A 3 -21.11 -5.69 12.92
CA ARG A 3 -20.32 -5.50 14.15
C ARG A 3 -19.62 -6.78 14.59
N GLY A 4 -20.20 -7.96 14.37
CA GLY A 4 -19.60 -9.22 14.74
C GLY A 4 -18.27 -9.52 14.06
N PHE A 5 -18.03 -9.03 12.83
CA PHE A 5 -16.78 -9.24 12.10
C PHE A 5 -15.69 -8.26 12.54
N ILE A 6 -16.00 -6.97 12.68
CA ILE A 6 -15.02 -5.94 13.02
C ILE A 6 -14.61 -5.94 14.50
N ASP A 7 -15.43 -6.55 15.38
CA ASP A 7 -15.12 -6.72 16.81
C ASP A 7 -14.25 -7.97 17.08
N ARG A 8 -13.46 -8.35 16.08
CA ARG A 8 -12.48 -9.46 16.13
C ARG A 8 -11.04 -8.95 16.08
N THR A 9 -10.10 -9.82 16.41
CA THR A 9 -8.69 -9.62 16.03
C THR A 9 -8.42 -10.30 14.69
N LEU A 10 -7.36 -9.94 13.97
CA LEU A 10 -6.99 -10.58 12.69
C LEU A 10 -6.86 -12.10 12.83
N PHE A 11 -6.21 -12.56 13.92
CA PHE A 11 -6.08 -13.99 14.16
C PHE A 11 -7.41 -14.67 14.49
N SER A 12 -8.30 -14.04 15.26
CA SER A 12 -9.62 -14.62 15.53
C SER A 12 -10.50 -14.63 14.27
N ALA A 13 -10.42 -13.60 13.43
CA ALA A 13 -11.10 -13.58 12.13
C ALA A 13 -10.60 -14.70 11.20
N LEU A 14 -9.28 -15.00 11.21
CA LEU A 14 -8.73 -16.16 10.49
C LEU A 14 -9.30 -17.49 11.01
N THR A 15 -9.40 -17.66 12.34
CA THR A 15 -9.97 -18.89 12.92
C THR A 15 -11.45 -19.03 12.60
N ASP A 16 -12.20 -17.93 12.59
CA ASP A 16 -13.61 -17.90 12.19
C ASP A 16 -13.76 -18.25 10.69
N ALA A 17 -12.89 -17.72 9.83
CA ALA A 17 -12.85 -18.08 8.41
C ALA A 17 -12.52 -19.57 8.20
N ALA A 18 -11.57 -20.11 8.96
CA ALA A 18 -11.26 -21.55 8.91
C ALA A 18 -12.43 -22.43 9.35
N ALA A 19 -13.18 -22.02 10.37
CA ALA A 19 -14.39 -22.71 10.82
C ALA A 19 -15.52 -22.64 9.76
N GLN A 20 -15.68 -21.49 9.12
CA GLN A 20 -16.70 -21.25 8.11
C GLN A 20 -16.40 -21.96 6.78
N TYR A 21 -15.15 -21.91 6.33
CA TYR A 21 -14.76 -22.37 4.98
C TYR A 21 -14.07 -23.74 4.97
N GLY A 22 -13.74 -24.26 6.14
CA GLY A 22 -13.13 -25.58 6.33
C GLY A 22 -11.62 -25.54 6.56
N TYR A 23 -11.16 -26.14 7.66
CA TYR A 23 -9.73 -26.21 8.05
C TYR A 23 -8.82 -26.89 7.01
N ARG A 24 -9.36 -27.76 6.16
CA ARG A 24 -8.62 -28.47 5.10
C ARG A 24 -8.61 -27.71 3.77
N THR A 25 -9.33 -26.61 3.64
CA THR A 25 -9.36 -25.78 2.44
C THR A 25 -7.98 -25.18 2.19
N ARG A 26 -7.40 -25.44 1.02
CA ARG A 26 -6.17 -24.77 0.55
C ARG A 26 -6.51 -23.32 0.27
N ILE A 27 -5.85 -22.41 0.97
CA ILE A 27 -6.22 -21.00 0.94
C ILE A 27 -5.09 -20.08 0.46
N ILE A 28 -3.86 -20.50 0.65
CA ILE A 28 -2.70 -19.71 0.25
C ILE A 28 -1.63 -20.62 -0.38
N GLU A 29 -1.07 -20.14 -1.48
CA GLU A 29 0.06 -20.78 -2.17
C GLU A 29 1.09 -19.69 -2.49
N ASP A 30 2.38 -20.00 -2.36
CA ASP A 30 3.46 -19.07 -2.69
C ASP A 30 4.30 -19.54 -3.89
N ALA A 31 5.13 -18.61 -4.40
CA ALA A 31 6.01 -18.87 -5.53
C ALA A 31 7.09 -19.95 -5.27
N GLN A 32 7.25 -20.43 -4.03
CA GLN A 32 8.13 -21.54 -3.69
C GLN A 32 7.41 -22.91 -3.78
N GLY A 33 6.15 -22.91 -4.20
CA GLY A 33 5.32 -24.12 -4.31
C GLY A 33 4.72 -24.58 -2.97
N ASN A 34 4.80 -23.77 -1.91
CA ASN A 34 4.14 -24.10 -0.66
C ASN A 34 2.65 -23.78 -0.75
N ALA A 35 1.81 -24.81 -0.66
CA ALA A 35 0.37 -24.66 -0.61
C ALA A 35 -0.15 -25.02 0.79
N ASP A 36 -0.67 -24.03 1.50
CA ASP A 36 -1.13 -24.20 2.86
C ASP A 36 -2.66 -24.16 2.97
N THR A 37 -3.18 -25.05 3.83
CA THR A 37 -4.56 -25.01 4.27
C THR A 37 -4.73 -24.03 5.44
N TYR A 38 -5.97 -23.62 5.72
CA TYR A 38 -6.26 -22.84 6.94
C TYR A 38 -5.68 -23.48 8.20
N GLY A 39 -5.88 -24.80 8.36
CA GLY A 39 -5.38 -25.50 9.54
C GLY A 39 -3.86 -25.49 9.65
N ARG A 40 -3.12 -25.53 8.51
CA ARG A 40 -1.67 -25.42 8.51
C ARG A 40 -1.25 -23.98 8.81
N LEU A 41 -1.87 -22.98 8.17
CA LEU A 41 -1.60 -21.57 8.40
C LEU A 41 -1.79 -21.21 9.89
N ILE A 42 -2.90 -21.61 10.51
CA ILE A 42 -3.19 -21.39 11.93
C ILE A 42 -2.11 -22.07 12.81
N ARG A 43 -1.78 -23.35 12.56
CA ARG A 43 -0.77 -24.06 13.37
C ARG A 43 0.60 -23.42 13.27
N VAL A 44 1.05 -23.03 12.07
CA VAL A 44 2.34 -22.36 11.88
C VAL A 44 2.34 -21.02 12.58
N SER A 45 1.26 -20.24 12.48
CA SER A 45 1.10 -18.96 13.20
C SER A 45 1.22 -19.16 14.73
N LEU A 46 0.54 -20.15 15.29
CA LEU A 46 0.59 -20.43 16.73
C LEU A 46 1.98 -20.87 17.19
N VAL A 47 2.68 -21.67 16.39
CA VAL A 47 4.05 -22.09 16.67
C VAL A 47 5.00 -20.91 16.66
N LEU A 48 5.00 -20.11 15.59
CA LEU A 48 5.89 -18.94 15.45
C LEU A 48 5.63 -17.92 16.57
N GLY A 49 4.36 -17.59 16.82
CA GLY A 49 4.01 -16.67 17.89
C GLY A 49 4.45 -17.16 19.28
N ARG A 50 4.31 -18.47 19.56
CA ARG A 50 4.77 -19.08 20.82
C ARG A 50 6.29 -19.02 21.00
N LEU A 51 7.04 -19.32 19.94
CA LEU A 51 8.50 -19.24 19.97
C LEU A 51 8.95 -17.79 20.21
N LEU A 52 8.38 -16.84 19.48
CA LEU A 52 8.72 -15.42 19.63
C LEU A 52 8.29 -14.85 20.98
N ALA A 53 7.22 -15.36 21.57
CA ALA A 53 6.81 -14.94 22.91
C ALA A 53 7.83 -15.27 24.01
N ARG A 54 8.79 -16.16 23.76
CA ARG A 54 9.92 -16.44 24.69
C ARG A 54 10.98 -15.33 24.66
N HIS A 55 11.01 -14.56 23.58
CA HIS A 55 12.04 -13.55 23.30
C HIS A 55 11.52 -12.12 23.33
N THR A 56 10.21 -11.94 23.44
CA THR A 56 9.51 -10.66 23.28
C THR A 56 8.39 -10.49 24.29
N THR A 57 7.98 -9.26 24.54
CA THR A 57 6.89 -8.91 25.47
C THR A 57 5.59 -8.55 24.74
N GLU A 58 4.46 -8.46 25.48
CA GLU A 58 3.19 -8.01 24.91
C GLU A 58 3.28 -6.57 24.42
N LEU A 59 2.60 -6.28 23.31
CA LEU A 59 2.58 -4.99 22.61
C LEU A 59 3.96 -4.50 22.14
N GLU A 60 5.01 -5.33 22.25
CA GLU A 60 6.31 -4.98 21.67
C GLU A 60 6.22 -4.90 20.15
N HIS A 61 6.86 -3.87 19.60
CA HIS A 61 6.95 -3.66 18.16
C HIS A 61 8.08 -4.50 17.58
N ILE A 62 7.72 -5.44 16.73
CA ILE A 62 8.65 -6.42 16.15
C ILE A 62 8.84 -6.11 14.66
N GLY A 63 10.04 -5.72 14.28
CA GLY A 63 10.41 -5.53 12.88
C GLY A 63 10.28 -6.86 12.12
N VAL A 64 9.57 -6.84 10.99
CA VAL A 64 9.46 -7.99 10.09
C VAL A 64 10.10 -7.60 8.76
N LEU A 65 11.18 -8.29 8.42
CA LEU A 65 11.97 -8.04 7.22
C LEU A 65 12.03 -9.34 6.39
N LEU A 66 10.94 -9.62 5.69
CA LEU A 66 10.72 -10.87 4.96
C LEU A 66 9.98 -10.63 3.63
N PRO A 67 10.17 -11.51 2.63
CA PRO A 67 9.47 -11.43 1.35
C PRO A 67 8.01 -11.91 1.44
N ASN A 68 7.28 -11.76 0.34
CA ASN A 68 5.90 -12.24 0.19
C ASN A 68 5.85 -13.78 0.06
N ILE A 69 5.85 -14.49 1.17
CA ILE A 69 5.75 -15.95 1.23
C ILE A 69 4.82 -16.40 2.38
N ASN A 70 4.34 -17.63 2.34
CA ASN A 70 3.38 -18.15 3.32
C ASN A 70 3.85 -18.01 4.77
N VAL A 71 5.14 -18.21 5.03
CA VAL A 71 5.69 -18.10 6.39
C VAL A 71 5.63 -16.67 6.92
N THR A 72 5.76 -15.66 6.06
CA THR A 72 5.61 -14.25 6.44
C THR A 72 4.20 -13.97 6.91
N VAL A 73 3.19 -14.44 6.17
CA VAL A 73 1.78 -14.31 6.56
C VAL A 73 1.49 -15.04 7.86
N SER A 74 2.04 -16.27 8.03
CA SER A 74 1.92 -17.03 9.27
C SER A 74 2.57 -16.32 10.46
N LEU A 75 3.73 -15.67 10.24
CA LEU A 75 4.43 -14.89 11.24
C LEU A 75 3.62 -13.68 11.69
N LEU A 76 3.09 -12.90 10.74
CA LEU A 76 2.24 -11.74 11.03
C LEU A 76 1.04 -12.13 11.90
N LEU A 77 0.31 -13.17 11.48
CA LEU A 77 -0.84 -13.68 12.23
C LEU A 77 -0.43 -14.28 13.58
N GLY A 78 0.75 -14.89 13.66
CA GLY A 78 1.31 -15.42 14.89
C GLY A 78 1.67 -14.33 15.90
N LEU A 79 2.32 -13.25 15.46
CA LEU A 79 2.62 -12.09 16.30
C LEU A 79 1.34 -11.47 16.86
N THR A 80 0.34 -11.24 16.01
CA THR A 80 -0.94 -10.68 16.46
C THR A 80 -1.71 -11.63 17.39
N ALA A 81 -1.61 -12.96 17.19
CA ALA A 81 -2.21 -13.96 18.08
C ALA A 81 -1.63 -13.92 19.48
N TRP A 82 -0.37 -13.52 19.62
CA TRP A 82 0.36 -13.42 20.88
C TRP A 82 0.49 -11.97 21.37
N ARG A 83 -0.31 -11.06 20.82
CA ARG A 83 -0.38 -9.64 21.19
C ARG A 83 0.96 -8.90 21.02
N ARG A 84 1.72 -9.25 19.98
CA ARG A 84 2.89 -8.52 19.49
C ARG A 84 2.48 -7.71 18.27
N VAL A 85 3.17 -6.59 18.04
CA VAL A 85 2.83 -5.67 16.95
C VAL A 85 3.88 -5.79 15.84
N PRO A 86 3.60 -6.47 14.72
CA PRO A 86 4.51 -6.49 13.58
C PRO A 86 4.68 -5.11 12.98
N ALA A 87 5.93 -4.64 12.88
CA ALA A 87 6.33 -3.45 12.16
C ALA A 87 6.97 -3.89 10.84
N LEU A 88 6.27 -3.68 9.72
CA LEU A 88 6.66 -4.22 8.42
C LEU A 88 7.68 -3.32 7.75
N LEU A 89 8.93 -3.78 7.71
CA LEU A 89 10.05 -3.02 7.18
C LEU A 89 10.14 -3.17 5.66
N ASN A 90 10.33 -2.06 4.97
CA ASN A 90 10.55 -2.04 3.54
C ASN A 90 12.01 -2.42 3.21
N TYR A 91 12.21 -3.62 2.69
CA TYR A 91 13.54 -4.13 2.32
C TYR A 91 14.13 -3.48 1.06
N SER A 92 13.34 -2.67 0.34
CA SER A 92 13.82 -1.87 -0.80
C SER A 92 14.27 -0.46 -0.39
N ALA A 93 14.10 -0.10 0.88
CA ALA A 93 14.57 1.18 1.42
C ALA A 93 16.08 1.10 1.72
N ASP A 94 16.73 2.26 1.69
CA ASP A 94 18.12 2.36 2.14
C ASP A 94 18.27 2.16 3.66
N ALA A 95 19.49 1.99 4.12
CA ALA A 95 19.80 1.71 5.52
C ALA A 95 19.37 2.85 6.47
N GLU A 96 19.45 4.10 6.00
CA GLU A 96 19.06 5.26 6.80
C GLU A 96 17.55 5.34 6.99
N ALA A 97 16.77 5.17 5.93
CA ALA A 97 15.31 5.12 6.00
C ALA A 97 14.83 3.96 6.88
N MET A 98 15.47 2.80 6.80
CA MET A 98 15.15 1.66 7.65
C MET A 98 15.48 1.94 9.12
N ARG A 99 16.62 2.58 9.41
CA ARG A 99 17.00 3.02 10.76
C ARG A 99 15.99 4.02 11.32
N HIS A 100 15.57 5.02 10.52
CA HIS A 100 14.55 5.98 10.92
C HIS A 100 13.22 5.29 11.24
N ALA A 101 12.78 4.35 10.42
CA ALA A 101 11.57 3.56 10.65
C ALA A 101 11.63 2.78 11.97
N CYS A 102 12.73 2.08 12.21
CA CYS A 102 12.96 1.33 13.45
C CYS A 102 13.00 2.26 14.67
N THR A 103 13.65 3.40 14.57
CA THR A 103 13.73 4.39 15.65
C THR A 103 12.36 4.98 15.95
N ALA A 104 11.64 5.48 14.96
CA ALA A 104 10.30 6.06 15.12
C ALA A 104 9.33 5.11 15.84
N ALA A 105 9.32 3.85 15.42
CA ALA A 105 8.46 2.83 16.03
C ALA A 105 9.09 2.13 17.25
N ALA A 106 10.24 2.56 17.74
CA ALA A 106 10.98 1.94 18.86
C ALA A 106 11.15 0.41 18.71
N VAL A 107 11.46 -0.05 17.49
CA VAL A 107 11.71 -1.46 17.18
C VAL A 107 13.04 -1.90 17.81
N ARG A 108 13.00 -2.93 18.64
CA ARG A 108 14.19 -3.51 19.32
C ARG A 108 14.57 -4.90 18.83
N VAL A 109 13.64 -5.55 18.13
CA VAL A 109 13.81 -6.91 17.59
C VAL A 109 13.37 -6.92 16.14
N ILE A 110 14.18 -7.50 15.26
CA ILE A 110 13.84 -7.74 13.85
C ILE A 110 13.83 -9.25 13.61
N ILE A 111 12.78 -9.73 12.94
CA ILE A 111 12.68 -11.10 12.46
C ILE A 111 12.98 -11.12 10.97
N THR A 112 13.92 -11.96 10.55
CA THR A 112 14.28 -12.16 9.15
C THR A 112 14.71 -13.62 8.89
N SER A 113 15.23 -13.90 7.71
CA SER A 113 15.79 -15.19 7.28
C SER A 113 17.18 -14.99 6.70
N ARG A 114 18.15 -15.83 7.04
CA ARG A 114 19.50 -15.78 6.45
C ARG A 114 19.45 -15.91 4.94
N LYS A 115 18.61 -16.82 4.44
CA LYS A 115 18.43 -17.00 3.00
C LYS A 115 17.93 -15.71 2.34
N PHE A 116 16.97 -15.02 2.94
CA PHE A 116 16.43 -13.78 2.40
C PHE A 116 17.47 -12.66 2.42
N VAL A 117 18.14 -12.46 3.55
CA VAL A 117 19.21 -11.45 3.70
C VAL A 117 20.27 -11.61 2.62
N ALA A 118 20.75 -12.85 2.40
CA ALA A 118 21.72 -13.14 1.36
C ALA A 118 21.20 -12.92 -0.06
N THR A 119 19.91 -13.25 -0.32
CA THR A 119 19.30 -13.13 -1.65
C THR A 119 19.17 -11.67 -2.11
N VAL A 120 18.85 -10.75 -1.18
CA VAL A 120 18.62 -9.32 -1.49
C VAL A 120 19.72 -8.39 -0.95
N ASN A 121 20.85 -8.95 -0.49
CA ASN A 121 22.04 -8.22 -0.03
C ASN A 121 21.75 -7.23 1.11
N LEU A 122 21.05 -7.66 2.15
CA LEU A 122 20.67 -6.81 3.29
C LEU A 122 21.71 -6.77 4.43
N ASP A 123 22.87 -7.43 4.30
CA ASP A 123 23.89 -7.49 5.35
C ASP A 123 24.36 -6.10 5.80
N GLN A 124 24.63 -5.21 4.83
CA GLN A 124 25.03 -3.82 5.13
C GLN A 124 23.90 -3.05 5.83
N CYS A 125 22.64 -3.26 5.40
CA CYS A 125 21.50 -2.62 6.00
C CYS A 125 21.30 -3.08 7.46
N LEU A 126 21.38 -4.37 7.72
CA LEU A 126 21.27 -4.92 9.06
C LEU A 126 22.43 -4.50 9.97
N SER A 127 23.66 -4.42 9.46
CA SER A 127 24.82 -3.95 10.23
C SER A 127 24.71 -2.47 10.63
N ALA A 128 24.01 -1.65 9.85
CA ALA A 128 23.73 -0.25 10.18
C ALA A 128 22.66 -0.07 11.26
N LEU A 129 21.94 -1.14 11.64
CA LEU A 129 20.90 -1.14 12.68
C LEU A 129 21.48 -1.53 14.06
N ALA A 130 22.58 -0.87 14.46
CA ALA A 130 23.26 -1.13 15.73
C ALA A 130 22.29 -1.07 16.94
N GLY A 131 22.37 -2.07 17.84
CA GLY A 131 21.53 -2.16 19.04
C GLY A 131 20.16 -2.83 18.83
N ILE A 132 19.78 -3.19 17.60
CA ILE A 132 18.57 -3.97 17.32
C ILE A 132 18.94 -5.45 17.24
N ARG A 133 18.25 -6.29 18.03
CA ARG A 133 18.47 -7.74 18.02
C ARG A 133 17.82 -8.36 16.77
N VAL A 134 18.61 -9.06 15.97
CA VAL A 134 18.09 -9.82 14.82
C VAL A 134 17.85 -11.28 15.23
N ILE A 135 16.66 -11.79 14.98
CA ILE A 135 16.28 -13.19 15.17
C ILE A 135 16.01 -13.80 13.79
N TYR A 136 16.71 -14.88 13.47
CA TYR A 136 16.53 -15.58 12.22
C TYR A 136 15.50 -16.70 12.37
N LEU A 137 14.63 -16.87 11.37
CA LEU A 137 13.64 -17.95 11.34
C LEU A 137 14.28 -19.34 11.43
N GLU A 138 15.49 -19.48 10.90
CA GLU A 138 16.30 -20.71 10.97
C GLU A 138 16.64 -21.06 12.42
N ASP A 139 16.97 -20.08 13.26
CA ASP A 139 17.29 -20.30 14.68
C ASP A 139 16.04 -20.67 15.47
N LEU A 140 14.94 -19.97 15.25
CA LEU A 140 13.65 -20.32 15.84
C LEU A 140 13.22 -21.74 15.50
N ARG A 141 13.54 -22.22 14.29
CA ARG A 141 13.28 -23.61 13.91
C ARG A 141 14.06 -24.62 14.76
N CYS A 142 15.27 -24.29 15.18
CA CYS A 142 16.08 -25.13 16.07
C CYS A 142 15.51 -25.19 17.50
N GLU A 143 14.85 -24.12 17.96
CA GLU A 143 14.18 -24.08 19.26
C GLU A 143 12.88 -24.87 19.33
N LEU A 144 12.34 -25.29 18.16
CA LEU A 144 11.03 -25.90 18.05
C LEU A 144 10.99 -27.32 18.62
N THR A 145 10.25 -27.49 19.72
CA THR A 145 10.05 -28.80 20.37
C THR A 145 8.81 -29.52 19.87
N TRP A 146 8.73 -30.85 20.07
CA TRP A 146 7.52 -31.62 19.79
C TRP A 146 6.31 -31.14 20.61
N ARG A 147 6.55 -30.64 21.84
CA ARG A 147 5.52 -30.09 22.74
C ARG A 147 4.90 -28.80 22.16
N ASP A 148 5.70 -27.95 21.51
CA ASP A 148 5.19 -26.74 20.85
C ASP A 148 4.27 -27.11 19.69
N ARG A 149 4.66 -28.12 18.90
CA ARG A 149 3.84 -28.64 17.79
C ARG A 149 2.52 -29.21 18.29
N LEU A 150 2.55 -30.01 19.35
CA LEU A 150 1.37 -30.63 19.93
C LEU A 150 0.42 -29.57 20.50
N LYS A 151 0.93 -28.60 21.30
CA LYS A 151 0.14 -27.51 21.86
C LYS A 151 -0.53 -26.68 20.76
N ALA A 152 0.22 -26.31 19.72
CA ALA A 152 -0.33 -25.56 18.59
C ALA A 152 -1.39 -26.36 17.83
N ALA A 153 -1.21 -27.66 17.65
CA ALA A 153 -2.19 -28.52 17.00
C ALA A 153 -3.49 -28.62 17.80
N VAL A 154 -3.39 -28.85 19.10
CA VAL A 154 -4.55 -28.93 20.01
C VAL A 154 -5.28 -27.58 20.09
N GLU A 155 -4.55 -26.47 20.19
CA GLU A 155 -5.12 -25.14 20.22
C GLU A 155 -5.83 -24.78 18.89
N ALA A 156 -5.20 -25.12 17.77
CA ALA A 156 -5.77 -24.90 16.44
C ALA A 156 -7.08 -25.69 16.24
N PHE A 157 -7.17 -26.91 16.80
CA PHE A 157 -8.35 -27.75 16.66
C PHE A 157 -9.45 -27.43 17.67
N SER A 158 -9.09 -27.18 18.94
CA SER A 158 -10.06 -26.97 20.04
C SER A 158 -10.54 -25.53 20.17
N GLY A 159 -9.85 -24.56 19.54
CA GLY A 159 -10.09 -23.12 19.74
C GLY A 159 -9.74 -22.61 21.14
N ARG A 160 -9.26 -23.50 22.05
CA ARG A 160 -8.92 -23.10 23.43
C ARG A 160 -7.61 -22.30 23.46
N ARG A 161 -7.63 -21.19 24.20
CA ARG A 161 -6.42 -20.39 24.46
C ARG A 161 -5.65 -20.99 25.64
N TRP A 162 -4.52 -21.59 25.41
CA TRP A 162 -3.75 -22.26 26.47
C TRP A 162 -2.68 -21.39 27.07
N SER A 163 -2.23 -20.37 26.62
CA SER A 163 -1.20 -19.50 27.19
C SER A 163 -1.04 -18.19 26.42
N ARG A 164 -1.96 -17.94 25.45
CA ARG A 164 -1.96 -16.70 24.69
C ARG A 164 -2.59 -15.58 25.51
N PRO A 165 -2.01 -14.37 25.49
CA PRO A 165 -2.68 -13.20 26.05
C PRO A 165 -3.97 -12.91 25.30
N ARG A 166 -4.86 -12.17 25.92
CA ARG A 166 -6.08 -11.69 25.27
C ARG A 166 -5.75 -10.45 24.46
N SER A 167 -5.93 -10.51 23.16
CA SER A 167 -5.86 -9.36 22.27
C SER A 167 -7.24 -8.75 22.05
N PHE A 168 -7.29 -7.45 21.85
CA PHE A 168 -8.53 -6.69 21.69
C PHE A 168 -8.63 -6.11 20.28
N PRO A 169 -9.83 -5.84 19.75
CA PRO A 169 -10.01 -5.26 18.43
C PRO A 169 -9.30 -3.92 18.23
N ASP A 170 -9.20 -3.14 19.28
CA ASP A 170 -8.56 -1.81 19.26
C ASP A 170 -7.07 -1.83 19.58
N ASP A 171 -6.48 -3.01 19.90
CA ASP A 171 -5.03 -3.14 20.00
C ASP A 171 -4.39 -2.86 18.63
N PRO A 172 -3.16 -2.31 18.58
CA PRO A 172 -2.41 -2.18 17.34
C PRO A 172 -2.12 -3.58 16.76
N ALA A 173 -2.49 -3.77 15.50
CA ALA A 173 -2.34 -5.01 14.77
C ALA A 173 -1.09 -5.01 13.89
N VAL A 174 -0.70 -3.84 13.36
CA VAL A 174 0.45 -3.68 12.48
C VAL A 174 0.92 -2.23 12.48
N ILE A 175 2.22 -2.04 12.27
CA ILE A 175 2.82 -0.75 11.93
C ILE A 175 3.35 -0.85 10.49
N LEU A 176 2.92 0.09 9.64
CA LEU A 176 3.37 0.25 8.27
C LEU A 176 4.08 1.58 8.12
N PHE A 177 5.14 1.62 7.32
CA PHE A 177 5.91 2.83 7.15
C PHE A 177 5.59 3.51 5.82
N THR A 178 5.36 4.82 5.88
CA THR A 178 5.17 5.68 4.71
C THR A 178 6.32 6.67 4.62
N SER A 179 6.73 7.03 3.40
CA SER A 179 7.61 8.17 3.18
C SER A 179 6.80 9.44 3.46
N GLY A 180 7.11 10.13 4.56
CA GLY A 180 6.53 11.45 4.83
C GLY A 180 6.83 12.43 3.70
N SER A 181 6.02 13.49 3.57
CA SER A 181 6.22 14.57 2.59
C SER A 181 7.58 15.28 2.72
N GLU A 182 8.24 15.12 3.88
CA GLU A 182 9.55 15.70 4.20
C GLU A 182 10.70 14.68 4.16
N GLY A 183 10.45 13.47 3.60
CA GLY A 183 11.48 12.44 3.43
C GLY A 183 11.71 11.53 4.64
N THR A 184 11.20 11.86 5.83
CA THR A 184 11.32 11.00 7.03
C THR A 184 10.21 9.95 7.08
N ALA A 185 10.56 8.70 7.36
CA ALA A 185 9.60 7.62 7.49
C ALA A 185 8.68 7.83 8.71
N LYS A 186 7.34 7.76 8.48
CA LYS A 186 6.33 7.78 9.54
C LYS A 186 5.77 6.37 9.72
N GLY A 187 5.72 5.88 10.96
CA GLY A 187 5.08 4.59 11.28
C GLY A 187 3.57 4.79 11.50
N VAL A 188 2.75 4.22 10.64
CA VAL A 188 1.29 4.24 10.75
C VAL A 188 0.82 3.02 11.53
N ALA A 189 0.23 3.22 12.71
CA ALA A 189 -0.32 2.16 13.54
C ALA A 189 -1.78 1.88 13.17
N LEU A 190 -2.07 0.65 12.73
CA LEU A 190 -3.41 0.19 12.40
C LEU A 190 -3.91 -0.81 13.44
N SER A 191 -5.14 -0.64 13.93
CA SER A 191 -5.78 -1.61 14.81
C SER A 191 -6.33 -2.81 14.04
N HIS A 192 -6.59 -3.91 14.77
CA HIS A 192 -7.32 -5.04 14.19
C HIS A 192 -8.68 -4.59 13.64
N ARG A 193 -9.40 -3.76 14.39
CA ARG A 193 -10.70 -3.19 13.99
C ARG A 193 -10.59 -2.42 12.69
N ALA A 194 -9.61 -1.53 12.55
CA ALA A 194 -9.46 -0.70 11.36
C ALA A 194 -9.22 -1.56 10.10
N MET A 195 -8.36 -2.55 10.19
CA MET A 195 -8.07 -3.45 9.08
C MET A 195 -9.29 -4.32 8.71
N LEU A 196 -9.97 -4.89 9.70
CA LEU A 196 -11.18 -5.69 9.47
C LEU A 196 -12.34 -4.86 8.94
N ALA A 197 -12.47 -3.60 9.40
CA ALA A 197 -13.46 -2.66 8.87
C ALA A 197 -13.23 -2.40 7.38
N ASN A 198 -11.99 -2.15 6.98
CA ASN A 198 -11.69 -1.91 5.57
C ASN A 198 -11.91 -3.16 4.70
N ILE A 199 -11.54 -4.34 5.19
CA ILE A 199 -11.84 -5.61 4.51
C ILE A 199 -13.35 -5.78 4.33
N TRP A 200 -14.14 -5.53 5.38
CA TRP A 200 -15.60 -5.58 5.30
C TRP A 200 -16.14 -4.57 4.28
N GLN A 201 -15.69 -3.33 4.32
CA GLN A 201 -16.09 -2.25 3.41
C GLN A 201 -15.86 -2.63 1.94
N MET A 202 -14.68 -3.17 1.60
CA MET A 202 -14.37 -3.63 0.24
C MET A 202 -15.28 -4.78 -0.20
N ARG A 203 -15.55 -5.74 0.68
CA ARG A 203 -16.43 -6.89 0.40
C ARG A 203 -17.90 -6.51 0.20
N GLU A 204 -18.37 -5.45 0.84
CA GLU A 204 -19.76 -4.96 0.66
C GLU A 204 -19.99 -4.36 -0.73
N VAL A 205 -18.95 -3.79 -1.34
CA VAL A 205 -19.10 -3.07 -2.61
C VAL A 205 -18.57 -3.81 -3.83
N PHE A 206 -17.65 -4.76 -3.61
CA PHE A 206 -17.03 -5.50 -4.71
C PHE A 206 -17.41 -6.98 -4.66
N PRO A 207 -18.02 -7.53 -5.75
CA PRO A 207 -18.63 -8.86 -5.75
C PRO A 207 -17.61 -9.98 -5.99
N PHE A 208 -16.65 -10.15 -5.06
CA PHE A 208 -15.73 -11.28 -5.11
C PHE A 208 -16.43 -12.60 -4.76
N ASP A 209 -16.17 -13.63 -5.56
CA ASP A 209 -16.64 -14.99 -5.33
C ASP A 209 -15.54 -15.83 -4.69
N ARG A 210 -15.92 -16.89 -3.97
CA ARG A 210 -14.99 -17.88 -3.38
C ARG A 210 -14.16 -18.61 -4.43
N ALA A 211 -14.63 -18.70 -5.67
CA ALA A 211 -13.89 -19.26 -6.79
C ALA A 211 -12.89 -18.27 -7.41
N ASP A 212 -12.92 -17.01 -7.01
CA ASP A 212 -12.06 -15.96 -7.56
C ASP A 212 -10.67 -16.03 -6.92
N ARG A 213 -9.77 -16.84 -7.49
CA ARG A 213 -8.38 -16.93 -7.02
C ARG A 213 -7.65 -15.60 -7.24
N PHE A 214 -7.07 -15.07 -6.17
CA PHE A 214 -6.31 -13.81 -6.18
C PHE A 214 -4.85 -14.05 -6.56
N PHE A 215 -4.28 -13.17 -7.37
CA PHE A 215 -2.85 -13.04 -7.59
C PHE A 215 -2.33 -11.83 -6.82
N SER A 216 -1.39 -12.03 -5.89
CA SER A 216 -0.91 -11.01 -4.98
C SER A 216 0.61 -10.79 -5.12
N PRO A 217 1.04 -9.91 -6.03
CA PRO A 217 2.45 -9.57 -6.20
C PRO A 217 2.89 -8.39 -5.31
N LEU A 218 1.93 -7.60 -4.78
CA LEU A 218 2.22 -6.39 -4.05
C LEU A 218 2.81 -6.69 -2.66
N PRO A 219 3.87 -5.97 -2.24
CA PRO A 219 4.55 -6.24 -0.98
C PRO A 219 3.64 -6.08 0.23
N VAL A 220 3.75 -6.99 1.20
CA VAL A 220 2.97 -6.94 2.46
C VAL A 220 3.37 -5.77 3.38
N TYR A 221 4.52 -5.14 3.17
CA TYR A 221 4.90 -3.93 3.89
C TYR A 221 4.18 -2.67 3.38
N HIS A 222 3.37 -2.78 2.34
CA HIS A 222 2.42 -1.76 1.93
C HIS A 222 1.00 -2.16 2.33
N SER A 223 0.21 -1.20 2.82
CA SER A 223 -1.16 -1.43 3.27
C SER A 223 -2.06 -2.04 2.18
N TYR A 224 -1.86 -1.65 0.92
CA TYR A 224 -2.59 -2.21 -0.22
C TYR A 224 -2.28 -3.69 -0.41
N GLY A 225 -0.99 -4.09 -0.40
CA GLY A 225 -0.56 -5.48 -0.48
C GLY A 225 -1.06 -6.30 0.71
N LEU A 226 -0.91 -5.79 1.92
CA LEU A 226 -1.29 -6.51 3.12
C LEU A 226 -2.81 -6.69 3.25
N THR A 227 -3.56 -5.60 3.23
CA THR A 227 -5.00 -5.64 3.55
C THR A 227 -5.82 -6.15 2.38
N ALA A 228 -5.69 -5.54 1.19
CA ALA A 228 -6.54 -5.88 0.05
C ALA A 228 -6.07 -7.16 -0.68
N CYS A 229 -4.75 -7.38 -0.81
CA CYS A 229 -4.25 -8.48 -1.61
C CYS A 229 -4.00 -9.77 -0.81
N VAL A 230 -3.81 -9.68 0.52
CA VAL A 230 -3.51 -10.85 1.37
C VAL A 230 -4.62 -11.11 2.38
N LEU A 231 -4.89 -10.18 3.30
CA LEU A 231 -5.83 -10.46 4.38
C LEU A 231 -7.28 -10.56 3.90
N MET A 232 -7.70 -9.73 2.95
CA MET A 232 -9.06 -9.77 2.43
C MET A 232 -9.41 -11.15 1.82
N PRO A 233 -8.66 -11.71 0.84
CA PRO A 233 -8.97 -13.03 0.30
C PRO A 233 -8.89 -14.12 1.37
N LEU A 234 -7.91 -14.11 2.26
CA LEU A 234 -7.81 -15.09 3.35
C LEU A 234 -9.05 -15.09 4.25
N LEU A 235 -9.55 -13.92 4.62
CA LEU A 235 -10.71 -13.80 5.51
C LEU A 235 -12.05 -13.95 4.77
N ALA A 236 -12.05 -13.87 3.43
CA ALA A 236 -13.20 -14.10 2.58
C ALA A 236 -13.37 -15.57 2.14
N GLY A 237 -12.42 -16.45 2.45
CA GLY A 237 -12.44 -17.85 1.98
C GLY A 237 -12.03 -18.01 0.52
N THR A 238 -11.31 -17.05 -0.03
CA THR A 238 -10.93 -16.97 -1.44
C THR A 238 -9.46 -17.36 -1.58
N PRO A 239 -9.11 -18.33 -2.46
CA PRO A 239 -7.73 -18.77 -2.64
C PRO A 239 -6.81 -17.64 -3.11
N LEU A 240 -5.59 -17.63 -2.57
CA LEU A 240 -4.57 -16.63 -2.82
C LEU A 240 -3.29 -17.28 -3.36
N TYR A 241 -2.74 -16.72 -4.46
CA TYR A 241 -1.39 -16.99 -4.91
C TYR A 241 -0.49 -15.81 -4.58
N LEU A 242 0.48 -16.03 -3.69
CA LEU A 242 1.38 -15.00 -3.17
C LEU A 242 2.68 -15.02 -3.98
N TYR A 243 3.02 -13.88 -4.59
CA TYR A 243 4.20 -13.75 -5.42
C TYR A 243 5.22 -12.77 -4.83
N ILE A 244 6.50 -13.06 -5.04
CA ILE A 244 7.60 -12.41 -4.30
C ILE A 244 7.86 -10.96 -4.68
N SER A 245 7.58 -10.57 -5.95
CA SER A 245 7.92 -9.24 -6.45
C SER A 245 6.98 -8.80 -7.58
N PRO A 246 6.47 -7.57 -7.56
CA PRO A 246 5.68 -7.01 -8.67
C PRO A 246 6.52 -6.64 -9.89
N LEU A 247 7.85 -6.67 -9.78
CA LEU A 247 8.78 -6.21 -10.83
C LEU A 247 9.11 -7.27 -11.88
N HIS A 248 8.67 -8.51 -11.70
CA HIS A 248 8.89 -9.59 -12.64
C HIS A 248 7.86 -9.54 -13.78
N TYR A 249 7.96 -8.48 -14.60
CA TYR A 249 6.93 -8.14 -15.61
C TYR A 249 6.73 -9.20 -16.68
N HIS A 250 7.78 -9.95 -17.03
CA HIS A 250 7.76 -10.99 -18.05
C HIS A 250 7.14 -12.30 -17.54
N GLU A 251 7.37 -12.65 -16.28
CA GLU A 251 6.95 -13.92 -15.68
C GLU A 251 5.51 -13.89 -15.18
N ILE A 252 5.09 -12.75 -14.63
CA ILE A 252 3.77 -12.61 -13.98
C ILE A 252 2.60 -12.98 -14.88
N PRO A 253 2.51 -12.57 -16.16
CA PRO A 253 1.39 -12.94 -17.02
C PRO A 253 1.26 -14.46 -17.18
N ALA A 254 2.34 -15.17 -17.46
CA ALA A 254 2.35 -16.63 -17.61
C ALA A 254 1.97 -17.35 -16.30
N ILE A 255 2.39 -16.81 -15.13
CA ILE A 255 2.04 -17.36 -13.82
C ILE A 255 0.54 -17.21 -13.55
N ILE A 256 -0.04 -16.04 -13.86
CA ILE A 256 -1.48 -15.78 -13.74
C ILE A 256 -2.28 -16.78 -14.56
N CYS A 257 -1.86 -17.03 -15.81
CA CYS A 257 -2.46 -18.01 -16.70
C CYS A 257 -2.37 -19.42 -16.10
N THR A 258 -1.16 -19.87 -15.72
CA THR A 258 -0.89 -21.21 -15.18
C THR A 258 -1.73 -21.51 -13.94
N HIS A 259 -1.80 -20.55 -13.01
CA HIS A 259 -2.54 -20.71 -11.76
C HIS A 259 -4.02 -20.32 -11.86
N ARG A 260 -4.48 -19.93 -13.08
CA ARG A 260 -5.87 -19.51 -13.36
C ARG A 260 -6.38 -18.47 -12.35
N CYS A 261 -5.55 -17.47 -12.07
CA CYS A 261 -5.95 -16.40 -11.17
C CYS A 261 -7.03 -15.54 -11.84
N ARG A 262 -7.99 -15.06 -11.05
CA ARG A 262 -9.17 -14.34 -11.52
C ARG A 262 -9.19 -12.88 -11.10
N VAL A 263 -8.43 -12.52 -10.05
CA VAL A 263 -8.35 -11.17 -9.52
C VAL A 263 -6.89 -10.75 -9.47
N LEU A 264 -6.60 -9.61 -10.10
CA LEU A 264 -5.29 -9.00 -10.13
C LEU A 264 -5.35 -7.61 -9.52
N PHE A 265 -4.54 -7.37 -8.49
CA PHE A 265 -4.28 -6.04 -7.94
C PHE A 265 -2.93 -5.53 -8.41
N GLY A 266 -2.87 -4.25 -8.77
CA GLY A 266 -1.63 -3.61 -9.18
C GLY A 266 -1.68 -2.11 -9.07
N THR A 267 -0.55 -1.46 -9.31
CA THR A 267 -0.51 -0.02 -9.60
C THR A 267 -0.63 0.19 -11.10
N SER A 268 -0.94 1.41 -11.55
CA SER A 268 -1.00 1.76 -12.98
C SER A 268 0.29 1.34 -13.71
N THR A 269 1.45 1.63 -13.09
CA THR A 269 2.77 1.27 -13.63
C THR A 269 2.91 -0.25 -13.82
N PHE A 270 2.59 -1.06 -12.80
CA PHE A 270 2.71 -2.51 -12.89
C PHE A 270 1.73 -3.11 -13.90
N LEU A 271 0.47 -2.69 -13.86
CA LEU A 271 -0.55 -3.13 -14.80
C LEU A 271 -0.16 -2.81 -16.26
N GLY A 272 0.39 -1.62 -16.50
CA GLY A 272 0.90 -1.23 -17.81
C GLY A 272 2.06 -2.13 -18.28
N GLN A 273 2.98 -2.48 -17.39
CA GLN A 273 4.08 -3.38 -17.72
C GLN A 273 3.59 -4.81 -17.97
N TYR A 274 2.73 -5.36 -17.11
CA TYR A 274 2.18 -6.71 -17.33
C TYR A 274 1.45 -6.80 -18.68
N ALA A 275 0.62 -5.80 -19.01
CA ALA A 275 -0.09 -5.77 -20.27
C ALA A 275 0.83 -5.74 -21.49
N ARG A 276 1.95 -5.03 -21.43
CA ARG A 276 2.92 -4.97 -22.55
C ARG A 276 3.66 -6.29 -22.79
N HIS A 277 3.96 -7.04 -21.73
CA HIS A 277 4.73 -8.27 -21.79
C HIS A 277 3.87 -9.54 -21.90
N ALA A 278 2.55 -9.44 -21.73
CA ALA A 278 1.64 -10.57 -21.79
C ALA A 278 1.36 -11.02 -23.22
N HIS A 279 1.10 -12.30 -23.40
CA HIS A 279 0.42 -12.83 -24.57
C HIS A 279 -1.10 -12.61 -24.47
N ALA A 280 -1.82 -12.66 -25.59
CA ALA A 280 -3.27 -12.40 -25.62
C ALA A 280 -4.09 -13.32 -24.69
N THR A 281 -3.61 -14.53 -24.44
CA THR A 281 -4.29 -15.55 -23.62
C THR A 281 -3.91 -15.55 -22.15
N ASP A 282 -2.85 -14.83 -21.76
CA ASP A 282 -2.31 -14.92 -20.38
C ASP A 282 -3.31 -14.44 -19.33
N PHE A 283 -4.17 -13.51 -19.68
CA PHE A 283 -5.20 -12.98 -18.79
C PHE A 283 -6.61 -13.51 -19.07
N ALA A 284 -6.75 -14.59 -19.86
CA ALA A 284 -8.06 -15.17 -20.19
C ALA A 284 -8.87 -15.64 -18.96
N SER A 285 -8.22 -15.94 -17.84
CA SER A 285 -8.89 -16.30 -16.59
C SER A 285 -9.25 -15.09 -15.74
N ILE A 286 -8.68 -13.91 -15.99
CA ILE A 286 -8.91 -12.70 -15.17
C ILE A 286 -10.35 -12.23 -15.34
N LYS A 287 -10.98 -11.96 -14.23
CA LYS A 287 -12.32 -11.38 -14.11
C LYS A 287 -12.26 -9.91 -13.65
N TYR A 288 -11.33 -9.60 -12.73
CA TYR A 288 -11.20 -8.29 -12.15
C TYR A 288 -9.76 -7.81 -12.12
N VAL A 289 -9.53 -6.61 -12.64
CA VAL A 289 -8.27 -5.87 -12.53
C VAL A 289 -8.52 -4.63 -11.70
N VAL A 290 -7.84 -4.50 -10.55
CA VAL A 290 -8.02 -3.36 -9.64
C VAL A 290 -6.73 -2.58 -9.54
N SER A 291 -6.79 -1.30 -9.87
CA SER A 291 -5.68 -0.35 -9.74
C SER A 291 -5.76 0.42 -8.43
N GLY A 292 -4.62 0.77 -7.85
CA GLY A 292 -4.55 1.64 -6.69
C GLY A 292 -3.12 2.04 -6.35
N GLY A 293 -2.98 2.99 -5.43
CA GLY A 293 -1.68 3.46 -4.92
C GLY A 293 -0.98 4.52 -5.77
N GLU A 294 -1.38 4.73 -7.00
CA GLU A 294 -0.97 5.83 -7.87
C GLU A 294 -2.10 6.16 -8.85
N LYS A 295 -2.03 7.32 -9.52
CA LYS A 295 -3.03 7.72 -10.52
C LYS A 295 -3.05 6.73 -11.68
N LEU A 296 -4.22 6.24 -12.04
CA LEU A 296 -4.40 5.36 -13.18
C LEU A 296 -4.23 6.13 -14.50
N ASP A 297 -3.33 5.66 -15.35
CA ASP A 297 -3.08 6.23 -16.69
C ASP A 297 -4.14 5.71 -17.67
N GLU A 298 -4.80 6.62 -18.38
CA GLU A 298 -5.81 6.30 -19.39
C GLU A 298 -5.27 5.37 -20.49
N LYS A 299 -3.98 5.47 -20.82
CA LYS A 299 -3.33 4.55 -21.78
C LYS A 299 -3.29 3.12 -21.26
N VAL A 300 -3.15 2.94 -19.93
CA VAL A 300 -3.20 1.60 -19.32
C VAL A 300 -4.62 1.05 -19.39
N VAL A 301 -5.65 1.88 -19.11
CA VAL A 301 -7.06 1.48 -19.24
C VAL A 301 -7.36 1.04 -20.68
N THR A 302 -7.00 1.86 -21.66
CA THR A 302 -7.18 1.56 -23.08
C THR A 302 -6.46 0.28 -23.48
N LEU A 303 -5.20 0.10 -23.07
CA LEU A 303 -4.40 -1.09 -23.36
C LEU A 303 -5.05 -2.37 -22.83
N TRP A 304 -5.56 -2.36 -21.59
CA TRP A 304 -6.25 -3.52 -20.99
C TRP A 304 -7.58 -3.81 -21.70
N GLN A 305 -8.34 -2.77 -22.05
CA GLN A 305 -9.61 -2.92 -22.75
C GLN A 305 -9.42 -3.45 -24.18
N GLU A 306 -8.50 -2.86 -24.95
CA GLU A 306 -8.30 -3.23 -26.37
C GLU A 306 -7.65 -4.61 -26.51
N ARG A 307 -6.68 -4.93 -25.65
CA ARG A 307 -5.88 -6.14 -25.80
C ARG A 307 -6.50 -7.37 -25.17
N PHE A 308 -7.22 -7.19 -24.05
CA PHE A 308 -7.75 -8.29 -23.24
C PHE A 308 -9.26 -8.22 -23.01
N GLY A 309 -9.93 -7.15 -23.40
CA GLY A 309 -11.35 -6.92 -23.13
C GLY A 309 -11.67 -6.70 -21.66
N LEU A 310 -10.68 -6.30 -20.84
CA LEU A 310 -10.80 -6.20 -19.39
C LEU A 310 -10.89 -4.75 -18.93
N GLN A 311 -11.89 -4.49 -18.08
CA GLN A 311 -12.04 -3.21 -17.40
C GLN A 311 -11.07 -3.13 -16.20
N VAL A 312 -10.35 -2.00 -16.08
CA VAL A 312 -9.55 -1.68 -14.89
C VAL A 312 -10.39 -0.82 -13.94
N TYR A 313 -10.54 -1.28 -12.69
CA TYR A 313 -11.27 -0.58 -11.63
C TYR A 313 -10.28 0.21 -10.79
N ASP A 314 -10.39 1.54 -10.83
CA ASP A 314 -9.51 2.41 -10.03
C ASP A 314 -10.03 2.60 -8.62
N GLY A 315 -9.11 2.59 -7.65
CA GLY A 315 -9.38 2.82 -6.24
C GLY A 315 -8.39 3.81 -5.62
N TYR A 316 -8.87 4.51 -4.62
CA TYR A 316 -8.13 5.50 -3.86
C TYR A 316 -8.02 5.11 -2.39
N GLY A 317 -6.87 5.42 -1.82
CA GLY A 317 -6.65 5.23 -0.39
C GLY A 317 -5.27 5.65 0.07
N CYS A 318 -5.08 5.58 1.37
CA CYS A 318 -3.83 5.87 2.05
C CYS A 318 -3.60 4.86 3.17
N THR A 319 -2.37 4.70 3.60
CA THR A 319 -2.02 3.75 4.67
C THR A 319 -2.79 4.04 5.96
N GLU A 320 -3.02 5.30 6.24
CA GLU A 320 -3.76 5.82 7.39
C GLU A 320 -5.24 5.37 7.44
N CYS A 321 -5.75 4.89 6.30
CA CYS A 321 -7.13 4.40 6.16
C CYS A 321 -7.23 2.88 5.91
N ALA A 322 -6.19 2.11 6.10
CA ALA A 322 -6.08 0.65 6.13
C ALA A 322 -6.42 -0.17 4.84
N PRO A 323 -6.25 0.21 3.58
CA PRO A 323 -5.94 1.52 3.03
C PRO A 323 -7.09 2.19 2.27
N VAL A 324 -8.16 1.44 1.83
CA VAL A 324 -9.10 1.88 0.78
C VAL A 324 -10.13 2.87 1.31
N VAL A 325 -10.27 3.99 0.63
CA VAL A 325 -11.22 5.07 0.96
C VAL A 325 -12.34 5.14 -0.07
N ALA A 326 -12.02 5.04 -1.35
CA ALA A 326 -12.98 5.04 -2.45
C ALA A 326 -12.60 3.99 -3.49
N LEU A 327 -13.59 3.44 -4.21
CA LEU A 327 -13.37 2.36 -5.15
C LEU A 327 -14.42 2.38 -6.27
N ASN A 328 -13.97 2.26 -7.52
CA ASN A 328 -14.79 1.86 -8.65
C ASN A 328 -15.13 0.38 -8.56
N THR A 329 -16.36 0.02 -8.88
CA THR A 329 -16.83 -1.36 -8.81
C THR A 329 -17.54 -1.77 -10.10
N PRO A 330 -17.77 -3.06 -10.37
CA PRO A 330 -18.51 -3.49 -11.56
C PRO A 330 -19.92 -2.90 -11.68
N THR A 331 -20.55 -2.56 -10.56
CA THR A 331 -21.92 -2.00 -10.50
C THR A 331 -21.95 -0.48 -10.41
N ALA A 332 -20.81 0.16 -10.12
CA ALA A 332 -20.69 1.60 -9.97
C ALA A 332 -19.32 2.06 -10.46
N HIS A 333 -19.15 2.08 -11.78
CA HIS A 333 -17.92 2.50 -12.45
C HIS A 333 -18.11 3.82 -13.18
N ARG A 334 -17.12 4.72 -13.02
CA ARG A 334 -17.02 5.95 -13.82
C ARG A 334 -15.54 6.19 -14.16
N ALA A 335 -15.25 6.19 -15.46
CA ALA A 335 -13.90 6.50 -15.96
C ALA A 335 -13.43 7.89 -15.49
N GLY A 336 -12.14 8.02 -15.20
CA GLY A 336 -11.53 9.27 -14.73
C GLY A 336 -11.79 9.58 -13.24
N THR A 337 -12.54 8.73 -12.51
CA THR A 337 -12.76 8.85 -11.07
C THR A 337 -12.18 7.65 -10.34
N VAL A 338 -11.99 7.78 -9.04
CA VAL A 338 -11.61 6.67 -8.15
C VAL A 338 -12.83 5.97 -7.52
N GLY A 339 -14.01 6.14 -8.11
CA GLY A 339 -15.25 5.55 -7.64
C GLY A 339 -15.91 6.34 -6.51
N ARG A 340 -16.66 5.63 -5.65
CA ARG A 340 -17.39 6.20 -4.52
C ARG A 340 -16.71 5.86 -3.20
N PHE A 341 -16.95 6.69 -2.18
CA PHE A 341 -16.50 6.37 -0.82
C PHE A 341 -17.06 5.03 -0.34
N LEU A 342 -16.21 4.27 0.35
CA LEU A 342 -16.64 3.00 0.94
C LEU A 342 -17.65 3.22 2.09
N PRO A 343 -18.51 2.23 2.38
CA PRO A 343 -19.53 2.35 3.42
C PRO A 343 -18.95 2.73 4.79
N GLY A 344 -19.56 3.70 5.46
CA GLY A 344 -19.16 4.16 6.79
C GLY A 344 -17.96 5.10 6.81
N ILE A 345 -17.46 5.56 5.64
CA ILE A 345 -16.50 6.65 5.54
C ILE A 345 -17.28 7.96 5.49
N GLU A 346 -17.02 8.82 6.48
CA GLU A 346 -17.43 10.21 6.47
C GLU A 346 -16.34 11.05 5.84
N HIS A 347 -16.72 12.07 5.07
CA HIS A 347 -15.76 12.98 4.44
C HIS A 347 -16.16 14.44 4.63
N ARG A 348 -15.17 15.31 4.62
CA ARG A 348 -15.31 16.76 4.59
C ARG A 348 -14.33 17.31 3.55
N LEU A 349 -14.78 18.30 2.81
CA LEU A 349 -13.92 19.07 1.90
C LEU A 349 -13.67 20.43 2.55
N VAL A 350 -12.42 20.69 2.88
CA VAL A 350 -11.98 21.99 3.38
C VAL A 350 -11.56 22.83 2.19
N PRO A 351 -12.12 24.03 2.01
CA PRO A 351 -11.75 24.91 0.92
C PRO A 351 -10.23 25.13 0.86
N ALA A 352 -9.65 25.02 -0.31
CA ALA A 352 -8.26 25.36 -0.55
C ALA A 352 -8.20 26.68 -1.32
N ALA A 353 -7.44 27.65 -0.81
CA ALA A 353 -7.36 28.98 -1.40
C ALA A 353 -6.91 28.91 -2.86
N GLY A 354 -7.63 29.59 -3.75
CA GLY A 354 -7.33 29.62 -5.18
C GLY A 354 -7.92 28.45 -6.00
N LEU A 355 -8.75 27.58 -5.41
CA LEU A 355 -9.50 26.56 -6.13
C LEU A 355 -10.98 26.97 -6.25
N GLU A 356 -11.50 26.98 -7.46
CA GLU A 356 -12.93 27.26 -7.70
C GLU A 356 -13.83 26.08 -7.34
N ARG A 357 -13.33 24.86 -7.43
CA ARG A 357 -14.07 23.62 -7.16
C ARG A 357 -13.25 22.62 -6.38
N GLY A 358 -13.93 21.78 -5.57
CA GLY A 358 -13.30 20.77 -4.74
C GLY A 358 -12.72 21.36 -3.45
N GLY A 359 -11.86 20.57 -2.78
CA GLY A 359 -11.23 20.95 -1.55
C GLY A 359 -10.30 19.87 -1.02
N ARG A 360 -9.58 20.18 0.06
CA ARG A 360 -8.72 19.24 0.75
C ARG A 360 -9.59 18.21 1.48
N LEU A 361 -9.33 16.95 1.20
CA LEU A 361 -10.13 15.83 1.70
C LEU A 361 -9.71 15.47 3.13
N LEU A 362 -10.65 15.59 4.05
CA LEU A 362 -10.57 15.03 5.38
C LEU A 362 -11.53 13.85 5.50
N VAL A 363 -11.06 12.77 6.12
CA VAL A 363 -11.85 11.53 6.26
C VAL A 363 -11.92 11.06 7.71
N ARG A 364 -13.05 10.44 8.05
CA ARG A 364 -13.27 9.73 9.31
C ARG A 364 -13.98 8.43 9.00
N GLY A 365 -13.61 7.34 9.70
CA GLY A 365 -14.26 6.05 9.49
C GLY A 365 -13.73 4.97 10.43
N PRO A 366 -14.36 3.80 10.44
CA PRO A 366 -13.94 2.69 11.28
C PRO A 366 -12.60 2.08 10.86
N ASN A 367 -12.12 2.41 9.67
CA ASN A 367 -10.85 1.98 9.07
C ASN A 367 -9.71 2.97 9.31
N LEU A 368 -9.91 4.00 10.13
CA LEU A 368 -8.87 4.99 10.41
C LEU A 368 -7.80 4.43 11.34
N MET A 369 -6.54 4.85 11.13
CA MET A 369 -5.39 4.51 11.96
C MET A 369 -5.57 4.89 13.43
N LEU A 370 -4.80 4.27 14.30
CA LEU A 370 -4.66 4.68 15.69
C LEU A 370 -3.82 5.97 15.81
N GLY A 371 -2.84 6.14 14.94
CA GLY A 371 -1.95 7.30 14.95
C GLY A 371 -0.62 7.02 14.27
N TYR A 372 0.30 7.98 14.44
CA TYR A 372 1.65 7.94 13.91
C TYR A 372 2.70 7.68 15.01
N TYR A 373 3.72 6.91 14.66
CA TYR A 373 5.01 6.92 15.33
C TYR A 373 5.97 7.80 14.52
N LEU A 374 6.54 8.81 15.14
CA LEU A 374 7.38 9.82 14.50
C LEU A 374 8.80 9.77 15.07
N LEU A 375 9.78 10.17 14.24
CA LEU A 375 11.19 10.15 14.61
C LEU A 375 11.51 11.11 15.77
N GLU A 376 10.79 12.24 15.87
CA GLU A 376 10.97 13.27 16.90
C GLU A 376 10.56 12.78 18.30
N GLN A 377 9.68 11.77 18.38
CA GLN A 377 9.20 11.17 19.64
C GLN A 377 9.10 9.67 19.48
N PRO A 378 10.24 8.95 19.53
CA PRO A 378 10.30 7.51 19.28
C PRO A 378 9.42 6.71 20.22
N GLY A 379 8.59 5.81 19.65
CA GLY A 379 7.72 4.91 20.41
C GLY A 379 6.47 5.55 20.99
N GLU A 380 6.26 6.85 20.80
CA GLU A 380 5.08 7.55 21.26
C GLU A 380 4.04 7.64 20.15
N LEU A 381 2.83 7.11 20.41
CA LEU A 381 1.74 7.11 19.44
C LEU A 381 1.03 8.48 19.44
N ARG A 382 0.99 9.13 18.30
CA ARG A 382 0.25 10.39 18.09
C ARG A 382 -1.06 10.11 17.34
N PRO A 383 -2.22 10.23 18.00
CA PRO A 383 -3.52 10.02 17.35
C PRO A 383 -3.76 10.98 16.19
N PRO A 384 -4.62 10.61 15.21
CA PRO A 384 -4.97 11.48 14.11
C PRO A 384 -5.68 12.75 14.63
N GLN A 385 -5.19 13.88 14.18
CA GLN A 385 -5.74 15.19 14.50
C GLN A 385 -5.74 16.04 13.23
N SER A 386 -6.80 16.82 13.04
CA SER A 386 -6.93 17.75 11.93
C SER A 386 -7.50 19.09 12.43
N GLU A 387 -7.56 20.08 11.55
CA GLU A 387 -8.15 21.39 11.84
C GLU A 387 -9.63 21.35 12.22
N ILE A 388 -10.36 20.28 11.85
CA ILE A 388 -11.77 20.09 12.20
C ILE A 388 -11.97 19.19 13.44
N GLY A 389 -10.88 18.80 14.11
CA GLY A 389 -10.91 18.08 15.38
C GLY A 389 -10.28 16.69 15.36
N HIS A 390 -10.45 16.00 16.50
CA HIS A 390 -9.92 14.66 16.70
C HIS A 390 -10.67 13.61 15.89
N GLY A 391 -9.98 12.54 15.50
CA GLY A 391 -10.56 11.40 14.78
C GLY A 391 -10.83 11.69 13.30
N TRP A 392 -10.42 12.85 12.79
CA TRP A 392 -10.37 13.17 11.38
C TRP A 392 -8.94 13.12 10.87
N HIS A 393 -8.75 12.46 9.75
CA HIS A 393 -7.47 12.42 9.06
C HIS A 393 -7.50 13.34 7.85
N ASP A 394 -6.55 14.26 7.78
CA ASP A 394 -6.28 15.06 6.60
C ASP A 394 -5.43 14.22 5.64
N THR A 395 -5.99 13.85 4.51
CA THR A 395 -5.29 13.03 3.52
C THR A 395 -4.19 13.79 2.77
N GLY A 396 -4.25 15.13 2.82
CA GLY A 396 -3.41 16.00 2.02
C GLY A 396 -3.75 15.98 0.52
N ASP A 397 -4.84 15.31 0.13
CA ASP A 397 -5.29 15.24 -1.26
C ASP A 397 -6.41 16.25 -1.52
N ILE A 398 -6.34 16.91 -2.66
CA ILE A 398 -7.39 17.80 -3.17
C ILE A 398 -8.31 16.97 -4.05
N VAL A 399 -9.60 16.97 -3.74
CA VAL A 399 -10.59 16.18 -4.46
C VAL A 399 -11.84 17.01 -4.80
N GLU A 400 -12.55 16.58 -5.82
CA GLU A 400 -13.91 16.99 -6.11
C GLU A 400 -14.84 15.79 -5.94
N VAL A 401 -16.00 16.01 -5.32
CA VAL A 401 -17.05 14.98 -5.17
C VAL A 401 -18.24 15.42 -6.00
N THR A 402 -18.63 14.59 -6.94
CA THR A 402 -19.77 14.88 -7.81
C THR A 402 -21.10 14.73 -7.05
N ALA A 403 -22.17 15.30 -7.57
CA ALA A 403 -23.51 15.26 -6.94
C ALA A 403 -24.01 13.83 -6.70
N ASP A 404 -23.59 12.86 -7.52
CA ASP A 404 -23.91 11.45 -7.39
C ASP A 404 -22.81 10.64 -6.66
N GLY A 405 -21.87 11.33 -5.99
CA GLY A 405 -20.94 10.77 -5.01
C GLY A 405 -19.66 10.15 -5.56
N TYR A 406 -19.31 10.37 -6.84
CA TYR A 406 -18.01 9.95 -7.37
C TYR A 406 -16.92 10.92 -6.98
N VAL A 407 -15.74 10.36 -6.69
CA VAL A 407 -14.57 11.11 -6.20
C VAL A 407 -13.56 11.27 -7.33
N ASN A 408 -13.18 12.51 -7.58
CA ASN A 408 -12.14 12.93 -8.53
C ASN A 408 -10.92 13.42 -7.76
N ILE A 409 -9.76 12.84 -7.97
CA ILE A 409 -8.51 13.32 -7.37
C ILE A 409 -7.93 14.41 -8.28
N LEU A 410 -7.86 15.63 -7.77
CA LEU A 410 -7.32 16.78 -8.50
C LEU A 410 -5.81 16.93 -8.30
N GLY A 411 -5.27 16.41 -7.18
CA GLY A 411 -3.85 16.43 -6.86
C GLY A 411 -3.58 16.40 -5.35
N ARG A 412 -2.33 16.58 -4.96
CA ARG A 412 -1.95 16.72 -3.55
C ARG A 412 -1.78 18.17 -3.16
N ALA A 413 -2.19 18.56 -1.95
CA ALA A 413 -2.12 19.93 -1.47
C ALA A 413 -0.70 20.51 -1.51
N ASN A 414 0.32 19.70 -1.23
CA ASN A 414 1.73 20.05 -1.35
C ASN A 414 2.28 19.98 -2.80
N ARG A 415 1.44 19.64 -3.78
CA ARG A 415 1.76 19.59 -5.21
C ARG A 415 0.96 20.62 -6.00
N PHE A 416 0.73 21.77 -5.41
CA PHE A 416 0.21 22.94 -6.08
C PHE A 416 1.22 24.09 -5.93
N ALA A 417 1.37 24.86 -7.00
CA ALA A 417 2.11 26.13 -6.99
C ALA A 417 1.13 27.29 -6.96
N LYS A 418 1.35 28.26 -6.09
CA LYS A 418 0.56 29.50 -6.06
C LYS A 418 1.20 30.52 -7.00
N ILE A 419 0.71 30.59 -8.23
CA ILE A 419 1.25 31.44 -9.29
C ILE A 419 0.25 32.56 -9.62
N ALA A 420 0.67 33.81 -9.42
CA ALA A 420 -0.17 35.00 -9.67
C ALA A 420 -1.55 34.95 -8.97
N GLY A 421 -1.60 34.34 -7.78
CA GLY A 421 -2.84 34.21 -6.99
C GLY A 421 -3.63 32.93 -7.26
N GLU A 422 -3.32 32.19 -8.31
CA GLU A 422 -3.99 30.94 -8.69
C GLU A 422 -3.22 29.71 -8.24
N MET A 423 -3.95 28.64 -7.86
CA MET A 423 -3.38 27.35 -7.48
C MET A 423 -3.24 26.44 -8.71
N ILE A 424 -2.01 26.23 -9.15
CA ILE A 424 -1.67 25.40 -10.31
C ILE A 424 -1.24 24.02 -9.83
N ALA A 425 -2.02 22.99 -10.17
CA ALA A 425 -1.67 21.61 -9.87
C ALA A 425 -0.43 21.20 -10.69
N LEU A 426 0.61 20.68 -10.02
CA LEU A 426 1.80 20.16 -10.69
C LEU A 426 1.47 18.97 -11.60
N ASP A 427 0.44 18.20 -11.26
CA ASP A 427 -0.07 17.12 -12.11
C ASP A 427 -0.56 17.62 -13.47
N MET A 428 -1.14 18.83 -13.53
CA MET A 428 -1.52 19.50 -14.78
C MET A 428 -0.29 19.87 -15.61
N VAL A 429 0.76 20.39 -14.95
CA VAL A 429 2.04 20.71 -15.61
C VAL A 429 2.64 19.44 -16.24
N GLU A 430 2.64 18.33 -15.50
CA GLU A 430 3.10 17.03 -16.00
C GLU A 430 2.20 16.47 -17.12
N GLN A 431 0.89 16.68 -17.06
CA GLN A 431 -0.05 16.27 -18.10
C GLN A 431 0.19 17.03 -19.41
N ILE A 432 0.44 18.33 -19.33
CA ILE A 432 0.83 19.16 -20.48
C ILE A 432 2.11 18.61 -21.10
N ALA A 433 3.11 18.28 -20.27
CA ALA A 433 4.38 17.72 -20.73
C ALA A 433 4.19 16.35 -21.39
N ARG A 434 3.40 15.45 -20.79
CA ARG A 434 3.05 14.15 -21.38
C ARG A 434 2.30 14.28 -22.69
N ARG A 435 1.47 15.32 -22.87
CA ARG A 435 0.79 15.60 -24.13
C ARG A 435 1.77 16.08 -25.21
N ALA A 436 2.76 16.89 -24.84
CA ALA A 436 3.79 17.39 -25.74
C ALA A 436 4.81 16.31 -26.14
N SER A 437 5.18 15.43 -25.18
CA SER A 437 6.20 14.38 -25.35
C SER A 437 5.75 13.07 -24.67
N PRO A 438 4.88 12.28 -25.34
CA PRO A 438 4.20 11.12 -24.72
C PRO A 438 5.12 9.92 -24.43
N GLN A 439 6.30 9.85 -25.03
CA GLN A 439 7.24 8.73 -24.88
C GLN A 439 8.27 8.94 -23.75
N CYS A 440 8.36 10.17 -23.25
CA CYS A 440 9.35 10.57 -22.27
C CYS A 440 8.74 10.68 -20.86
N GLN A 441 9.60 10.75 -19.85
CA GLN A 441 9.20 10.91 -18.46
C GLN A 441 9.24 12.38 -18.07
N HIS A 442 8.29 12.80 -17.23
CA HIS A 442 8.15 14.17 -16.80
C HIS A 442 7.77 14.22 -15.32
N ALA A 443 8.37 15.17 -14.58
CA ALA A 443 8.03 15.45 -13.19
C ALA A 443 8.12 16.95 -12.93
N ALA A 444 7.13 17.51 -12.25
CA ALA A 444 7.08 18.93 -11.93
C ALA A 444 7.25 19.17 -10.42
N ILE A 445 7.93 20.24 -10.07
CA ILE A 445 8.08 20.73 -8.69
C ILE A 445 7.78 22.21 -8.61
N VAL A 446 7.59 22.69 -7.37
CA VAL A 446 7.52 24.13 -7.06
C VAL A 446 8.91 24.63 -6.71
N GLU A 447 9.27 25.77 -7.25
CA GLU A 447 10.45 26.55 -6.87
C GLU A 447 10.01 27.90 -6.33
N VAL A 448 10.55 28.31 -5.17
CA VAL A 448 10.32 29.64 -4.62
C VAL A 448 11.42 30.57 -5.12
N VAL A 449 11.04 31.53 -5.97
CA VAL A 449 11.96 32.52 -6.52
C VAL A 449 11.93 33.77 -5.67
N SER A 450 13.07 34.15 -5.08
CA SER A 450 13.19 35.35 -4.25
C SER A 450 12.64 36.58 -4.99
N GLY A 451 11.65 37.26 -4.40
CA GLY A 451 11.01 38.47 -4.95
C GLY A 451 9.95 38.20 -6.05
N SER A 452 9.73 37.00 -6.51
CA SER A 452 8.77 36.68 -7.57
C SER A 452 7.69 35.64 -7.19
N GLY A 453 7.75 35.09 -5.95
CA GLY A 453 6.82 34.07 -5.48
C GLY A 453 7.14 32.67 -5.99
N GLU A 454 6.12 31.82 -6.08
CA GLU A 454 6.26 30.44 -6.53
C GLU A 454 6.27 30.33 -8.07
N SER A 455 7.06 29.40 -8.59
CA SER A 455 7.07 29.03 -10.01
C SER A 455 7.18 27.52 -10.18
N THR A 456 6.84 27.02 -11.38
CA THR A 456 6.94 25.59 -11.70
C THR A 456 8.20 25.28 -12.48
N VAL A 457 8.89 24.22 -12.05
CA VAL A 457 10.03 23.62 -12.74
C VAL A 457 9.62 22.24 -13.23
N LEU A 458 9.81 21.98 -14.51
CA LEU A 458 9.54 20.70 -15.14
C LEU A 458 10.86 19.98 -15.43
N PHE A 459 11.04 18.81 -14.84
CA PHE A 459 12.09 17.86 -15.22
C PHE A 459 11.59 16.95 -16.32
N THR A 460 12.39 16.72 -17.33
CA THR A 460 12.03 15.87 -18.48
C THR A 460 13.20 15.05 -18.99
N THR A 461 12.92 13.83 -19.46
CA THR A 461 13.90 13.00 -20.18
C THR A 461 13.91 13.27 -21.69
N ASP A 462 13.07 14.19 -22.19
CA ASP A 462 13.07 14.61 -23.58
C ASP A 462 14.00 15.81 -23.79
N PRO A 463 15.15 15.64 -24.46
CA PRO A 463 16.08 16.76 -24.72
C PRO A 463 15.53 17.80 -25.69
N ALA A 464 14.48 17.46 -26.47
CA ALA A 464 13.86 18.34 -27.45
C ALA A 464 12.64 19.10 -26.93
N LEU A 465 12.16 18.80 -25.70
CA LEU A 465 10.99 19.44 -25.15
C LEU A 465 11.22 20.94 -24.93
N SER A 466 10.41 21.75 -25.57
CA SER A 466 10.50 23.20 -25.50
C SER A 466 9.28 23.83 -24.85
N ARG A 467 9.43 25.09 -24.41
CA ARG A 467 8.30 25.85 -23.88
C ARG A 467 7.21 26.10 -24.93
N ALA A 468 7.59 26.22 -26.20
CA ALA A 468 6.64 26.37 -27.29
C ALA A 468 5.77 25.12 -27.47
N SER A 469 6.39 23.92 -27.40
CA SER A 469 5.62 22.66 -27.46
C SER A 469 4.71 22.48 -26.26
N LEU A 470 5.13 22.89 -25.05
CA LEU A 470 4.26 22.90 -23.87
C LEU A 470 3.08 23.86 -24.01
N GLN A 471 3.29 25.07 -24.56
CA GLN A 471 2.22 26.03 -24.82
C GLN A 471 1.20 25.48 -25.83
N HIS A 472 1.67 24.82 -26.88
CA HIS A 472 0.79 24.18 -27.85
C HIS A 472 -0.04 23.06 -27.21
N ALA A 473 0.59 22.20 -26.42
CA ALA A 473 -0.08 21.13 -25.69
C ALA A 473 -1.10 21.67 -24.67
N ALA A 474 -0.76 22.73 -23.94
CA ALA A 474 -1.67 23.38 -22.98
C ALA A 474 -2.95 23.90 -23.68
N ARG A 475 -2.80 24.55 -24.83
CA ARG A 475 -3.95 25.01 -25.63
C ARG A 475 -4.83 23.84 -26.09
N SER A 476 -4.24 22.74 -26.55
CA SER A 476 -4.98 21.55 -26.99
C SER A 476 -5.75 20.86 -25.85
N LEU A 477 -5.31 21.04 -24.59
CA LEU A 477 -5.97 20.52 -23.39
C LEU A 477 -6.95 21.52 -22.77
N GLY A 478 -7.08 22.73 -23.30
CA GLY A 478 -7.87 23.80 -22.68
C GLY A 478 -7.33 24.22 -21.30
N SER A 479 -6.03 23.97 -21.03
CA SER A 479 -5.43 24.23 -19.73
C SER A 479 -5.04 25.71 -19.61
N HIS A 480 -5.06 26.20 -18.35
CA HIS A 480 -4.66 27.56 -18.05
C HIS A 480 -3.18 27.82 -18.44
N HIS A 481 -2.87 28.98 -18.99
CA HIS A 481 -1.51 29.33 -19.46
C HIS A 481 -0.45 29.32 -18.33
N LEU A 482 -0.85 29.57 -17.08
CA LEU A 482 0.03 29.49 -15.91
C LEU A 482 0.49 28.06 -15.57
N ALA A 483 -0.20 27.04 -16.10
CA ALA A 483 0.23 25.65 -15.94
C ALA A 483 1.38 25.24 -16.90
N VAL A 484 1.82 26.13 -17.78
CA VAL A 484 3.01 25.92 -18.59
C VAL A 484 4.26 26.20 -17.75
N ALA A 485 5.10 25.16 -17.58
CA ALA A 485 6.30 25.28 -16.75
C ALA A 485 7.18 26.48 -17.14
N ARG A 486 7.61 27.22 -16.13
CA ARG A 486 8.47 28.40 -16.34
C ARG A 486 9.89 28.01 -16.69
N ARG A 487 10.42 26.95 -16.04
CA ARG A 487 11.75 26.37 -16.25
C ARG A 487 11.63 24.91 -16.65
N ILE A 488 12.42 24.49 -17.64
CA ILE A 488 12.54 23.09 -18.06
C ILE A 488 13.96 22.64 -17.76
N VAL A 489 14.11 21.51 -17.07
CA VAL A 489 15.39 20.87 -16.75
C VAL A 489 15.43 19.51 -17.43
N HIS A 490 16.42 19.34 -18.29
CA HIS A 490 16.64 18.09 -19.01
C HIS A 490 17.51 17.15 -18.17
N VAL A 491 17.05 15.91 -17.96
CA VAL A 491 17.75 14.88 -17.20
C VAL A 491 17.80 13.58 -17.98
N ALA A 492 18.83 12.76 -17.78
CA ALA A 492 18.93 11.46 -18.43
C ALA A 492 17.83 10.51 -17.94
N GLU A 493 17.53 10.56 -16.62
CA GLU A 493 16.48 9.79 -15.99
C GLU A 493 15.90 10.56 -14.79
N LEU A 494 14.63 10.28 -14.44
CA LEU A 494 14.04 10.83 -13.24
C LEU A 494 14.45 10.00 -12.01
N PRO A 495 14.86 10.64 -10.89
CA PRO A 495 15.18 9.92 -9.67
C PRO A 495 13.95 9.19 -9.14
N ARG A 496 14.16 7.97 -8.63
CA ARG A 496 13.10 7.13 -8.07
C ARG A 496 13.37 6.82 -6.61
N SER A 497 12.29 6.74 -5.84
CA SER A 497 12.31 6.25 -4.46
C SER A 497 12.44 4.72 -4.45
N GLY A 498 12.74 4.13 -3.28
CA GLY A 498 12.79 2.67 -3.10
C GLY A 498 11.48 1.94 -3.43
N SER A 499 10.34 2.66 -3.49
CA SER A 499 9.04 2.12 -3.95
C SER A 499 8.83 2.21 -5.46
N GLY A 500 9.83 2.66 -6.24
CA GLY A 500 9.74 2.84 -7.69
C GLY A 500 9.03 4.11 -8.15
N LYS A 501 8.50 4.92 -7.23
CA LYS A 501 7.86 6.21 -7.54
C LYS A 501 8.89 7.30 -7.77
N THR A 502 8.53 8.35 -8.52
CA THR A 502 9.36 9.54 -8.70
C THR A 502 9.72 10.16 -7.34
N ASP A 503 11.01 10.42 -7.14
CA ASP A 503 11.54 11.04 -5.92
C ASP A 503 11.56 12.56 -6.05
N TYR A 504 10.46 13.19 -5.65
CA TYR A 504 10.31 14.64 -5.74
C TYR A 504 11.21 15.41 -4.78
N VAL A 505 11.65 14.79 -3.69
CA VAL A 505 12.61 15.40 -2.76
C VAL A 505 13.96 15.56 -3.43
N LYS A 506 14.46 14.51 -4.09
CA LYS A 506 15.69 14.60 -4.88
C LYS A 506 15.57 15.58 -6.04
N LEU A 507 14.41 15.67 -6.71
CA LEU A 507 14.17 16.67 -7.75
C LEU A 507 14.25 18.09 -7.21
N SER A 508 13.72 18.36 -6.00
CA SER A 508 13.81 19.67 -5.37
C SER A 508 15.27 20.07 -5.07
N PHE A 509 16.11 19.13 -4.61
CA PHE A 509 17.54 19.37 -4.44
C PHE A 509 18.26 19.64 -5.77
N LEU A 510 17.92 18.88 -6.82
CA LEU A 510 18.50 19.09 -8.16
C LEU A 510 18.14 20.46 -8.74
N ALA A 511 16.92 20.95 -8.46
CA ALA A 511 16.50 22.28 -8.92
C ALA A 511 17.29 23.42 -8.28
N LEU A 512 17.73 23.26 -7.03
CA LEU A 512 18.56 24.24 -6.33
C LEU A 512 20.01 24.28 -6.84
N SER A 513 20.45 23.19 -7.49
CA SER A 513 21.83 23.00 -7.96
C SER A 513 21.99 23.30 -9.46
N SER A 514 20.90 23.50 -10.18
CA SER A 514 20.84 23.76 -11.63
C SER A 514 20.32 25.18 -11.91
#